data_b81b65b6bc4dec29ed6aad49949fa4ad
#
_entry.id   b81b65b6bc4dec29ed6aad49949fa4ad
#
_cell.length_a   1.000
_cell.length_b   1.000
_cell.length_c   1.000
_cell.angle_alpha   90.00
_cell.angle_beta   90.00
_cell.angle_gamma   90.00
#
_symmetry.space_group_name_H-M   'P 1'
#
loop_
_entity.id
_entity.type
_entity.pdbx_description
1 polymer ?
#
loop_
_entity_poly.entity_id
_entity_poly.type
_entity_poly.pdbx_seq_one_letter_code
_entity_poly.pdbx_strand_id
1 'polypeptide(L)'
;MKYTPDKITKENLFYTIPIYQRLFEWDTENIVTLLEDLIKEYKHTEGQGDYYIGMLTSTKYNELVDGQQRFTVLMLLGCVLQEYYDEWGRFLVTDNKPRLDFTSRPLDNTYLRFLMDGKGKEEESRTFKNPKMQNGYRQIRTFMIRAFMKEKAPEEKRRSFASYIFHHLCFFVSNLPKEYSPRDLNKYFERMNTTGKNLEQHEILKVKLLSNLDNDVDKYMLLWNRISDVDTLLIRERKGENLEEVKRQALKSGITTIFSGSLINGMNGDVHDDSTSIGEIPASDSVPNNERELIKDSHCALTFPYLLLQVLYRKLDGKIKCAISDFFKPNNLLSIFEEYLPFSGNDVNKEDIKDFLERLFRARLALDICFIRPTEYGYSLDMNLPEDNAALRNLLMLQSMIYVSSSNYTNYRWFNWLMDVVDKDGIPNAEDFYKTLLDEIGKEFKVPPYDELSYKGDNRYWFWRLDFYIWQHRDDLFGKGSPEWRIADNYIFKRNRSIEHIAPQTPQSQSALQWTDSEEDARLRDSFGNLVMISQGLNSSLSNESYEVKAAHVQSYCNGSKSGSIESLKLLVAYKDYPNGWSKDTIEKHGREMYDRLKASVEASNSGV
;
A
#
# COMPACT_ATOMS: atom_id res chain seq x y z
N MET A 1 -15.96 23.07 27.23
CA MET A 1 -17.44 23.19 27.22
C MET A 1 -18.04 22.00 26.50
N LYS A 2 -19.26 21.57 26.89
CA LYS A 2 -20.01 20.50 26.18
C LYS A 2 -20.70 21.05 24.93
N TYR A 3 -20.53 20.39 23.80
CA TYR A 3 -21.16 20.71 22.52
C TYR A 3 -21.81 19.48 21.91
N THR A 4 -22.97 19.68 21.32
CA THR A 4 -23.69 18.70 20.50
C THR A 4 -23.80 19.24 19.06
N PRO A 5 -24.14 18.45 18.05
CA PRO A 5 -24.47 18.96 16.71
C PRO A 5 -25.49 20.10 16.74
N ASP A 6 -26.52 20.01 17.55
CA ASP A 6 -27.51 21.08 17.78
C ASP A 6 -26.84 22.39 18.25
N LYS A 7 -25.98 22.32 19.26
CA LYS A 7 -25.31 23.51 19.81
C LYS A 7 -24.30 24.09 18.80
N ILE A 8 -23.55 23.23 18.10
CA ILE A 8 -22.62 23.66 17.05
C ILE A 8 -23.38 24.40 15.93
N THR A 9 -24.59 23.93 15.59
CA THR A 9 -25.46 24.56 14.60
C THR A 9 -25.95 25.93 15.09
N LYS A 10 -26.47 26.01 16.31
CA LYS A 10 -26.99 27.24 16.93
C LYS A 10 -25.94 28.34 17.08
N GLU A 11 -24.73 27.96 17.44
CA GLU A 11 -23.60 28.89 17.59
C GLU A 11 -22.88 29.17 16.25
N ASN A 12 -23.34 28.59 15.17
CA ASN A 12 -22.80 28.73 13.82
C ASN A 12 -21.29 28.47 13.73
N LEU A 13 -20.79 27.49 14.49
CA LEU A 13 -19.39 27.13 14.51
C LEU A 13 -19.01 26.40 13.23
N PHE A 14 -17.83 26.70 12.69
CA PHE A 14 -17.23 26.00 11.58
C PHE A 14 -15.79 25.66 11.92
N TYR A 15 -15.23 24.66 11.23
CA TYR A 15 -13.85 24.25 11.45
C TYR A 15 -13.12 24.02 10.15
N THR A 16 -11.80 24.24 10.19
CA THR A 16 -10.89 23.89 9.10
C THR A 16 -9.92 22.81 9.57
N ILE A 17 -9.60 21.89 8.70
CA ILE A 17 -8.54 20.90 8.93
C ILE A 17 -7.30 21.41 8.22
N PRO A 18 -6.25 21.82 8.96
CA PRO A 18 -5.02 22.35 8.39
C PRO A 18 -4.30 21.31 7.54
N ILE A 19 -3.43 21.80 6.65
CA ILE A 19 -2.68 20.98 5.71
C ILE A 19 -1.75 19.94 6.39
N TYR A 20 -1.25 20.25 7.58
CA TYR A 20 -0.37 19.36 8.34
C TYR A 20 -1.10 18.19 9.01
N GLN A 21 -2.42 18.24 9.10
CA GLN A 21 -3.22 17.14 9.64
C GLN A 21 -3.28 15.96 8.65
N ARG A 22 -3.31 14.72 9.18
CA ARG A 22 -3.42 13.50 8.36
C ARG A 22 -4.75 13.41 7.64
N LEU A 23 -4.82 12.54 6.63
CA LEU A 23 -6.07 12.18 5.96
C LEU A 23 -7.05 11.52 6.92
N PHE A 24 -8.30 11.36 6.48
CA PHE A 24 -9.28 10.59 7.21
C PHE A 24 -8.87 9.12 7.23
N GLU A 25 -8.68 8.55 8.44
CA GLU A 25 -8.07 7.25 8.66
C GLU A 25 -9.00 6.22 9.32
N TRP A 26 -10.19 6.63 9.78
CA TRP A 26 -11.12 5.69 10.38
C TRP A 26 -11.57 4.63 9.36
N ASP A 27 -11.43 3.38 9.75
CA ASP A 27 -11.84 2.21 8.99
C ASP A 27 -13.26 1.76 9.34
N THR A 28 -13.69 0.64 8.75
CA THR A 28 -15.00 0.05 9.00
C THR A 28 -15.21 -0.27 10.48
N GLU A 29 -14.19 -0.80 11.16
CA GLU A 29 -14.31 -1.22 12.56
C GLU A 29 -14.54 -0.01 13.48
N ASN A 30 -13.77 1.07 13.29
CA ASN A 30 -13.95 2.29 14.07
C ASN A 30 -15.35 2.88 13.94
N ILE A 31 -15.88 2.90 12.72
CA ILE A 31 -17.20 3.47 12.42
C ILE A 31 -18.32 2.59 12.95
N VAL A 32 -18.22 1.28 12.74
CA VAL A 32 -19.22 0.32 13.23
C VAL A 32 -19.27 0.32 14.76
N THR A 33 -18.10 0.32 15.43
CA THR A 33 -18.03 0.40 16.89
C THR A 33 -18.71 1.67 17.41
N LEU A 34 -18.44 2.84 16.82
CA LEU A 34 -19.15 4.07 17.20
C LEU A 34 -20.67 3.96 17.07
N LEU A 35 -21.13 3.39 15.95
CA LEU A 35 -22.58 3.25 15.69
C LEU A 35 -23.24 2.23 16.63
N GLU A 36 -22.55 1.15 16.97
CA GLU A 36 -23.00 0.15 17.94
C GLU A 36 -23.08 0.73 19.35
N ASP A 37 -22.10 1.52 19.74
CA ASP A 37 -22.10 2.22 21.02
C ASP A 37 -23.26 3.23 21.10
N LEU A 38 -23.46 4.01 20.04
CA LEU A 38 -24.55 4.99 19.96
C LEU A 38 -25.94 4.32 20.05
N ILE A 39 -26.15 3.20 19.35
CA ILE A 39 -27.45 2.50 19.40
C ILE A 39 -27.66 1.80 20.74
N LYS A 40 -26.58 1.31 21.36
CA LYS A 40 -26.63 0.71 22.70
C LYS A 40 -27.04 1.74 23.74
N GLU A 41 -26.40 2.92 23.72
CA GLU A 41 -26.72 4.02 24.64
C GLU A 41 -28.15 4.55 24.38
N TYR A 42 -28.52 4.74 23.11
CA TYR A 42 -29.89 5.11 22.73
C TYR A 42 -30.95 4.17 23.31
N LYS A 43 -30.73 2.85 23.22
CA LYS A 43 -31.64 1.85 23.76
C LYS A 43 -31.62 1.80 25.28
N HIS A 44 -30.46 1.93 25.90
CA HIS A 44 -30.30 1.87 27.36
C HIS A 44 -30.94 3.05 28.07
N THR A 45 -30.84 4.22 27.49
CA THR A 45 -31.34 5.49 28.08
C THR A 45 -32.68 5.96 27.50
N GLU A 46 -33.32 5.13 26.68
CA GLU A 46 -34.53 5.48 25.94
C GLU A 46 -34.42 6.80 25.15
N GLY A 47 -33.21 7.08 24.66
CA GLY A 47 -32.89 8.28 23.89
C GLY A 47 -32.68 9.56 24.72
N GLN A 48 -32.45 9.46 26.03
CA GLN A 48 -32.23 10.62 26.91
C GLN A 48 -30.76 10.77 27.39
N GLY A 49 -29.94 9.74 27.19
CA GLY A 49 -28.54 9.76 27.65
C GLY A 49 -27.58 10.43 26.69
N ASP A 50 -26.58 11.11 27.22
CA ASP A 50 -25.51 11.71 26.43
C ASP A 50 -24.41 10.71 26.11
N TYR A 51 -23.97 10.66 24.85
CA TYR A 51 -22.79 9.91 24.43
C TYR A 51 -21.63 10.83 24.13
N TYR A 52 -20.50 10.63 24.81
CA TYR A 52 -19.30 11.47 24.65
C TYR A 52 -18.30 10.83 23.71
N ILE A 53 -18.12 11.43 22.52
CA ILE A 53 -17.19 10.95 21.49
C ILE A 53 -15.75 11.43 21.70
N GLY A 54 -15.53 12.41 22.59
CA GLY A 54 -14.22 12.94 22.94
C GLY A 54 -14.09 14.45 22.81
N MET A 55 -12.86 14.93 22.63
CA MET A 55 -12.54 16.35 22.61
C MET A 55 -12.26 16.86 21.20
N LEU A 56 -12.64 18.10 20.93
CA LEU A 56 -12.21 18.90 19.79
C LEU A 56 -11.34 20.03 20.33
N THR A 57 -10.14 20.18 19.80
CA THR A 57 -9.26 21.30 20.12
C THR A 57 -9.02 22.15 18.88
N SER A 58 -9.28 23.45 18.97
CA SER A 58 -9.11 24.37 17.85
C SER A 58 -8.25 25.59 18.20
N THR A 59 -7.64 26.16 17.16
CA THR A 59 -6.98 27.46 17.24
C THR A 59 -8.01 28.61 17.24
N LYS A 60 -7.53 29.82 17.48
CA LYS A 60 -8.36 31.05 17.34
C LYS A 60 -8.94 31.28 15.93
N TYR A 61 -8.42 30.56 14.93
CA TYR A 61 -8.87 30.61 13.54
C TYR A 61 -9.80 29.44 13.19
N ASN A 62 -10.29 28.71 14.18
CA ASN A 62 -11.12 27.51 14.03
C ASN A 62 -10.41 26.34 13.30
N GLU A 63 -9.10 26.33 13.30
CA GLU A 63 -8.32 25.20 12.76
C GLU A 63 -8.29 24.07 13.81
N LEU A 64 -8.70 22.88 13.42
CA LEU A 64 -8.68 21.70 14.30
C LEU A 64 -7.25 21.22 14.52
N VAL A 65 -6.79 21.30 15.77
CA VAL A 65 -5.52 20.75 16.22
C VAL A 65 -5.67 19.32 16.69
N ASP A 66 -6.81 18.99 17.31
CA ASP A 66 -7.21 17.61 17.66
C ASP A 66 -8.70 17.40 17.38
N GLY A 67 -9.07 16.15 17.13
CA GLY A 67 -10.45 15.73 16.89
C GLY A 67 -10.90 15.79 15.43
N GLN A 68 -9.99 16.01 14.48
CA GLN A 68 -10.31 16.08 13.05
C GLN A 68 -11.05 14.83 12.55
N GLN A 69 -10.61 13.62 12.94
CA GLN A 69 -11.23 12.36 12.54
C GLN A 69 -12.69 12.28 13.04
N ARG A 70 -12.89 12.63 14.30
CA ARG A 70 -14.22 12.64 14.95
C ARG A 70 -15.15 13.65 14.29
N PHE A 71 -14.65 14.84 13.96
CA PHE A 71 -15.49 15.85 13.29
C PHE A 71 -15.77 15.48 11.84
N THR A 72 -14.83 14.84 11.13
CA THR A 72 -15.08 14.29 9.79
C THR A 72 -16.16 13.21 9.82
N VAL A 73 -16.11 12.27 10.78
CA VAL A 73 -17.17 11.26 10.95
C VAL A 73 -18.52 11.92 11.26
N LEU A 74 -18.52 12.98 12.07
CA LEU A 74 -19.76 13.73 12.34
C LEU A 74 -20.35 14.34 11.07
N MET A 75 -19.52 14.86 10.16
CA MET A 75 -20.00 15.33 8.86
C MET A 75 -20.55 14.20 8.00
N LEU A 76 -19.89 13.03 7.97
CA LEU A 76 -20.39 11.86 7.24
C LEU A 76 -21.70 11.34 7.82
N LEU A 77 -21.83 11.31 9.17
CA LEU A 77 -23.10 11.04 9.86
C LEU A 77 -24.19 12.00 9.40
N GLY A 78 -23.90 13.31 9.40
CA GLY A 78 -24.84 14.34 8.96
C GLY A 78 -25.30 14.11 7.52
N CYS A 79 -24.38 13.76 6.60
CA CYS A 79 -24.72 13.47 5.21
C CYS A 79 -25.70 12.28 5.04
N VAL A 80 -25.66 11.30 5.94
CA VAL A 80 -26.62 10.18 5.93
C VAL A 80 -27.89 10.52 6.69
N LEU A 81 -27.76 11.13 7.88
CA LEU A 81 -28.85 11.34 8.80
C LEU A 81 -29.82 12.44 8.39
N GLN A 82 -29.40 13.36 7.50
CA GLN A 82 -30.31 14.36 6.91
C GLN A 82 -31.49 13.74 6.16
N GLU A 83 -31.37 12.48 5.69
CA GLU A 83 -32.50 11.74 5.08
C GLU A 83 -33.60 11.42 6.08
N TYR A 84 -33.31 11.39 7.38
CA TYR A 84 -34.23 11.00 8.44
C TYR A 84 -34.60 12.15 9.37
N TYR A 85 -33.75 13.17 9.51
CA TYR A 85 -33.97 14.31 10.39
C TYR A 85 -33.36 15.59 9.80
N ASP A 86 -34.19 16.52 9.35
CA ASP A 86 -33.85 17.70 8.53
C ASP A 86 -32.83 18.67 9.18
N GLU A 87 -32.76 18.69 10.53
CA GLU A 87 -31.80 19.55 11.23
C GLU A 87 -30.35 19.21 10.90
N TRP A 88 -30.07 17.98 10.47
CA TRP A 88 -28.75 17.59 9.98
C TRP A 88 -28.36 18.35 8.71
N GLY A 89 -29.30 18.65 7.83
CA GLY A 89 -29.04 19.49 6.66
C GLY A 89 -28.58 20.91 7.06
N ARG A 90 -29.13 21.46 8.14
CA ARG A 90 -28.70 22.76 8.70
C ARG A 90 -27.34 22.65 9.40
N PHE A 91 -27.05 21.50 10.01
CA PHE A 91 -25.75 21.28 10.61
C PHE A 91 -24.63 21.23 9.56
N LEU A 92 -24.85 20.64 8.41
CA LEU A 92 -23.81 20.43 7.38
C LEU A 92 -23.29 21.73 6.79
N VAL A 93 -24.10 22.79 6.76
CA VAL A 93 -23.74 24.09 6.16
C VAL A 93 -23.74 25.22 7.18
N THR A 94 -22.90 26.20 6.93
CA THR A 94 -22.85 27.49 7.62
C THR A 94 -22.51 28.57 6.61
N ASP A 95 -23.30 29.66 6.56
CA ASP A 95 -23.13 30.77 5.61
C ASP A 95 -22.92 30.30 4.14
N ASN A 96 -23.71 29.33 3.70
CA ASN A 96 -23.63 28.67 2.38
C ASN A 96 -22.30 27.92 2.09
N LYS A 97 -21.52 27.58 3.12
CA LYS A 97 -20.30 26.78 3.02
C LYS A 97 -20.42 25.52 3.87
N PRO A 98 -19.70 24.44 3.52
CA PRO A 98 -19.58 23.29 4.41
C PRO A 98 -19.05 23.72 5.78
N ARG A 99 -19.61 23.14 6.85
CA ARG A 99 -19.15 23.37 8.24
C ARG A 99 -17.74 22.86 8.50
N LEU A 100 -17.24 21.98 7.64
CA LEU A 100 -15.87 21.49 7.63
C LEU A 100 -15.22 21.79 6.29
N ASP A 101 -14.03 22.40 6.33
CA ASP A 101 -13.20 22.63 5.16
C ASP A 101 -11.85 21.95 5.34
N PHE A 102 -11.36 21.29 4.30
CA PHE A 102 -10.04 20.67 4.28
C PHE A 102 -9.08 21.61 3.52
N THR A 103 -8.25 22.33 4.25
CA THR A 103 -7.26 23.21 3.64
C THR A 103 -6.37 22.43 2.68
N SER A 104 -6.25 22.88 1.44
CA SER A 104 -5.41 22.25 0.40
C SER A 104 -5.81 20.81 0.00
N ARG A 105 -7.04 20.39 0.28
CA ARG A 105 -7.59 19.08 -0.13
C ARG A 105 -8.88 19.27 -0.93
N PRO A 106 -8.81 19.79 -2.14
CA PRO A 106 -10.01 20.15 -2.93
C PRO A 106 -10.90 18.94 -3.23
N LEU A 107 -10.32 17.73 -3.30
CA LEU A 107 -11.10 16.52 -3.58
C LEU A 107 -11.90 16.04 -2.37
N ASP A 108 -11.33 16.12 -1.17
CA ASP A 108 -12.06 15.80 0.06
C ASP A 108 -13.23 16.78 0.24
N ASN A 109 -12.99 18.08 -0.06
CA ASN A 109 -14.04 19.10 -0.07
C ASN A 109 -15.11 18.83 -1.14
N THR A 110 -14.69 18.46 -2.36
CA THR A 110 -15.62 18.15 -3.46
C THR A 110 -16.46 16.92 -3.12
N TYR A 111 -15.83 15.89 -2.55
CA TYR A 111 -16.54 14.68 -2.13
C TYR A 111 -17.54 14.98 -1.00
N LEU A 112 -17.13 15.73 0.01
CA LEU A 112 -18.03 16.12 1.10
C LEU A 112 -19.24 16.91 0.59
N ARG A 113 -19.05 17.89 -0.30
CA ARG A 113 -20.14 18.64 -0.94
C ARG A 113 -21.08 17.71 -1.73
N PHE A 114 -20.52 16.78 -2.49
CA PHE A 114 -21.32 15.79 -3.24
C PHE A 114 -22.23 14.96 -2.31
N LEU A 115 -21.71 14.53 -1.15
CA LEU A 115 -22.51 13.82 -0.16
C LEU A 115 -23.58 14.71 0.48
N MET A 116 -23.25 15.96 0.76
CA MET A 116 -24.18 16.96 1.34
C MET A 116 -25.37 17.26 0.42
N ASP A 117 -25.15 17.24 -0.91
CA ASP A 117 -26.20 17.41 -1.92
C ASP A 117 -27.15 16.20 -2.04
N GLY A 118 -27.00 15.19 -1.19
CA GLY A 118 -27.82 13.97 -1.22
C GLY A 118 -27.50 13.02 -2.38
N LYS A 119 -26.44 13.28 -3.13
CA LYS A 119 -26.04 12.49 -4.32
C LYS A 119 -25.27 11.21 -3.97
N GLY A 120 -25.03 10.94 -2.71
CA GLY A 120 -24.30 9.74 -2.26
C GLY A 120 -24.95 8.40 -2.65
N LYS A 121 -26.20 8.42 -3.12
CA LYS A 121 -26.89 7.24 -3.69
C LYS A 121 -26.40 6.91 -5.11
N GLU A 122 -25.83 7.86 -5.82
CA GLU A 122 -25.35 7.74 -7.21
C GLU A 122 -23.86 7.38 -7.28
N GLU A 123 -23.27 7.01 -6.17
CA GLU A 123 -21.84 6.89 -5.94
C GLU A 123 -21.16 5.77 -6.74
N GLU A 124 -21.89 4.78 -7.23
CA GLU A 124 -21.33 3.59 -7.87
C GLU A 124 -20.53 3.85 -9.16
N SER A 125 -20.67 5.05 -9.76
CA SER A 125 -20.03 5.39 -11.04
C SER A 125 -18.88 6.39 -10.94
N ARG A 126 -18.56 6.95 -9.75
CA ARG A 126 -17.56 8.01 -9.61
C ARG A 126 -16.37 7.62 -8.74
N THR A 127 -15.16 7.89 -9.22
CA THR A 127 -13.91 7.65 -8.49
C THR A 127 -13.56 8.87 -7.65
N PHE A 128 -13.81 8.81 -6.34
CA PHE A 128 -13.39 9.82 -5.38
C PHE A 128 -12.06 9.41 -4.73
N LYS A 129 -11.23 10.37 -4.38
CA LYS A 129 -9.85 10.12 -3.94
C LYS A 129 -9.70 9.68 -2.49
N ASN A 130 -10.70 9.84 -1.62
CA ASN A 130 -10.60 9.37 -0.25
C ASN A 130 -11.47 8.12 -0.05
N PRO A 131 -10.89 6.92 -0.27
CA PRO A 131 -11.66 5.67 -0.16
C PRO A 131 -12.16 5.41 1.25
N LYS A 132 -11.48 5.93 2.31
CA LYS A 132 -11.92 5.76 3.70
C LYS A 132 -13.13 6.62 4.01
N MET A 133 -13.22 7.87 3.53
CA MET A 133 -14.44 8.67 3.64
C MET A 133 -15.61 8.02 2.91
N GLN A 134 -15.37 7.49 1.71
CA GLN A 134 -16.37 6.77 0.93
C GLN A 134 -16.86 5.53 1.67
N ASN A 135 -15.94 4.72 2.17
CA ASN A 135 -16.28 3.56 2.97
C ASN A 135 -17.07 3.96 4.23
N GLY A 136 -16.63 5.03 4.93
CA GLY A 136 -17.31 5.55 6.10
C GLY A 136 -18.76 5.91 5.83
N TYR A 137 -19.03 6.66 4.78
CA TYR A 137 -20.39 6.99 4.36
C TYR A 137 -21.24 5.74 4.08
N ARG A 138 -20.68 4.76 3.33
CA ARG A 138 -21.36 3.50 3.02
C ARG A 138 -21.68 2.68 4.27
N GLN A 139 -20.74 2.59 5.22
CA GLN A 139 -20.95 1.86 6.48
C GLN A 139 -22.06 2.49 7.32
N ILE A 140 -22.04 3.81 7.47
CA ILE A 140 -23.09 4.54 8.21
C ILE A 140 -24.47 4.28 7.57
N ARG A 141 -24.57 4.41 6.26
CA ARG A 141 -25.82 4.19 5.54
C ARG A 141 -26.32 2.74 5.66
N THR A 142 -25.42 1.77 5.49
CA THR A 142 -25.74 0.35 5.63
C THR A 142 -26.21 0.04 7.05
N PHE A 143 -25.56 0.60 8.06
CA PHE A 143 -25.94 0.45 9.46
C PHE A 143 -27.33 1.00 9.73
N MET A 144 -27.64 2.22 9.28
CA MET A 144 -28.97 2.85 9.47
C MET A 144 -30.09 2.01 8.85
N ILE A 145 -29.84 1.37 7.71
CA ILE A 145 -30.83 0.46 7.09
C ILE A 145 -31.00 -0.81 7.91
N ARG A 146 -29.90 -1.47 8.30
CA ARG A 146 -29.92 -2.80 8.95
C ARG A 146 -30.37 -2.76 10.40
N ALA A 147 -29.93 -1.76 11.17
CA ALA A 147 -30.16 -1.68 12.61
C ALA A 147 -31.69 -1.65 12.98
N PHE A 148 -32.51 -1.10 12.11
CA PHE A 148 -33.94 -0.93 12.34
C PHE A 148 -34.83 -1.76 11.39
N MET A 149 -34.25 -2.67 10.59
CA MET A 149 -35.00 -3.42 9.57
C MET A 149 -36.10 -4.32 10.14
N LYS A 150 -35.90 -4.81 11.37
CA LYS A 150 -36.86 -5.71 12.06
C LYS A 150 -37.84 -4.98 12.99
N GLU A 151 -37.77 -3.67 13.10
CA GLU A 151 -38.65 -2.87 13.96
C GLU A 151 -40.03 -2.70 13.30
N LYS A 152 -41.08 -2.52 14.15
CA LYS A 152 -42.47 -2.35 13.65
C LYS A 152 -42.67 -1.06 12.84
N ALA A 153 -41.88 -0.01 13.13
CA ALA A 153 -41.90 1.27 12.44
C ALA A 153 -40.45 1.72 12.14
N PRO A 154 -39.80 1.12 11.13
CA PRO A 154 -38.35 1.35 10.89
C PRO A 154 -38.01 2.83 10.64
N GLU A 155 -38.83 3.55 9.88
CA GLU A 155 -38.59 4.95 9.54
C GLU A 155 -38.70 5.88 10.75
N GLU A 156 -39.67 5.68 11.61
CA GLU A 156 -39.80 6.45 12.85
C GLU A 156 -38.66 6.20 13.80
N LYS A 157 -38.18 4.93 13.88
CA LYS A 157 -37.02 4.57 14.70
C LYS A 157 -35.74 5.18 14.16
N ARG A 158 -35.53 5.19 12.85
CA ARG A 158 -34.37 5.87 12.21
C ARG A 158 -34.43 7.37 12.49
N ARG A 159 -35.59 8.00 12.35
CA ARG A 159 -35.78 9.41 12.65
C ARG A 159 -35.50 9.73 14.13
N SER A 160 -36.02 8.93 15.05
CA SER A 160 -35.78 9.09 16.48
C SER A 160 -34.30 8.93 16.83
N PHE A 161 -33.61 7.94 16.25
CA PHE A 161 -32.20 7.74 16.46
C PHE A 161 -31.34 8.86 15.82
N ALA A 162 -31.68 9.35 14.65
CA ALA A 162 -31.05 10.49 14.02
C ALA A 162 -31.19 11.78 14.85
N SER A 163 -32.39 12.00 15.43
CA SER A 163 -32.63 13.09 16.37
C SER A 163 -31.83 12.93 17.67
N TYR A 164 -31.77 11.69 18.20
CA TYR A 164 -30.96 11.39 19.39
C TYR A 164 -29.49 11.77 19.16
N ILE A 165 -28.87 11.31 18.08
CA ILE A 165 -27.47 11.65 17.76
C ILE A 165 -27.29 13.18 17.68
N PHE A 166 -28.25 13.89 17.07
CA PHE A 166 -28.21 15.34 16.91
C PHE A 166 -28.16 16.09 18.25
N HIS A 167 -28.90 15.63 19.24
CA HIS A 167 -29.03 16.31 20.54
C HIS A 167 -28.12 15.76 21.64
N HIS A 168 -27.67 14.49 21.53
CA HIS A 168 -26.99 13.78 22.60
C HIS A 168 -25.58 13.28 22.27
N LEU A 169 -25.11 13.34 21.00
CA LEU A 169 -23.71 13.11 20.68
C LEU A 169 -22.88 14.31 21.11
N CYS A 170 -22.02 14.13 22.10
CA CYS A 170 -21.34 15.21 22.80
C CYS A 170 -19.84 15.27 22.51
N PHE A 171 -19.35 16.49 22.33
CA PHE A 171 -17.95 16.82 22.30
C PHE A 171 -17.59 17.74 23.47
N PHE A 172 -16.35 17.61 23.98
CA PHE A 172 -15.74 18.66 24.77
C PHE A 172 -14.94 19.56 23.83
N VAL A 173 -15.32 20.81 23.70
CA VAL A 173 -14.59 21.78 22.88
C VAL A 173 -13.64 22.57 23.75
N SER A 174 -12.35 22.59 23.36
CA SER A 174 -11.28 23.35 23.95
C SER A 174 -10.67 24.27 22.90
N ASN A 175 -10.64 25.57 23.19
CA ASN A 175 -9.95 26.53 22.33
C ASN A 175 -8.57 26.81 22.91
N LEU A 176 -7.54 26.75 22.08
CA LEU A 176 -6.19 27.07 22.49
C LEU A 176 -6.05 28.56 22.79
N PRO A 177 -5.14 28.96 23.70
CA PRO A 177 -4.85 30.35 23.98
C PRO A 177 -4.54 31.14 22.69
N LYS A 178 -5.07 32.37 22.60
CA LYS A 178 -4.90 33.23 21.41
C LYS A 178 -3.45 33.62 21.15
N GLU A 179 -2.63 33.55 22.19
CA GLU A 179 -1.22 33.93 22.22
C GLU A 179 -0.28 32.83 21.71
N TYR A 180 -0.79 31.60 21.50
CA TYR A 180 0.04 30.50 21.04
C TYR A 180 0.66 30.82 19.67
N SER A 181 2.00 30.76 19.64
CA SER A 181 2.78 30.84 18.42
C SER A 181 2.68 29.52 17.63
N PRO A 182 3.04 29.49 16.35
CA PRO A 182 3.13 28.23 15.58
C PRO A 182 3.99 27.18 16.28
N ARG A 183 5.04 27.57 16.99
CA ARG A 183 5.90 26.67 17.77
C ARG A 183 5.17 26.08 18.98
N ASP A 184 4.34 26.86 19.65
CA ASP A 184 3.55 26.37 20.79
C ASP A 184 2.43 25.45 20.33
N LEU A 185 1.81 25.73 19.19
CA LEU A 185 0.83 24.85 18.55
C LEU A 185 1.45 23.51 18.19
N ASN A 186 2.66 23.48 17.62
CA ASN A 186 3.38 22.25 17.30
C ASN A 186 3.70 21.45 18.57
N LYS A 187 4.18 22.10 19.65
CA LYS A 187 4.43 21.42 20.92
C LYS A 187 3.16 20.87 21.58
N TYR A 188 2.07 21.62 21.48
CA TYR A 188 0.77 21.15 21.97
C TYR A 188 0.31 19.92 21.18
N PHE A 189 0.41 19.98 19.85
CA PHE A 189 0.07 18.90 18.95
C PHE A 189 0.90 17.62 19.23
N GLU A 190 2.21 17.75 19.40
CA GLU A 190 3.10 16.64 19.80
C GLU A 190 2.64 16.00 21.12
N ARG A 191 2.30 16.81 22.13
CA ARG A 191 1.91 16.32 23.47
C ARG A 191 0.55 15.63 23.47
N MET A 192 -0.43 16.18 22.75
CA MET A 192 -1.78 15.60 22.70
C MET A 192 -1.83 14.28 21.94
N ASN A 193 -1.00 14.11 20.93
CA ASN A 193 -0.93 12.88 20.15
C ASN A 193 -0.17 11.74 20.85
N THR A 194 0.53 12.01 21.96
CA THR A 194 1.18 10.95 22.78
C THR A 194 0.17 10.10 23.59
N THR A 195 -1.08 10.51 23.72
CA THR A 195 -2.12 9.81 24.49
C THR A 195 -3.17 9.09 23.61
N GLY A 196 -3.12 9.28 22.27
CA GLY A 196 -3.98 8.60 21.29
C GLY A 196 -3.18 7.66 20.37
N LYS A 197 -3.73 7.31 19.20
CA LYS A 197 -2.93 6.66 18.14
C LYS A 197 -1.82 7.65 17.79
N ASN A 198 -0.60 7.38 18.24
CA ASN A 198 0.55 8.26 18.05
C ASN A 198 0.67 8.67 16.59
N LEU A 199 0.98 9.96 16.34
CA LEU A 199 1.44 10.39 15.02
C LEU A 199 2.56 9.47 14.57
N GLU A 200 2.48 9.01 13.36
CA GLU A 200 3.59 8.27 12.79
C GLU A 200 4.82 9.19 12.67
N GLN A 201 6.00 8.62 12.87
CA GLN A 201 7.22 9.42 12.90
C GLN A 201 7.44 10.24 11.63
N HIS A 202 6.95 9.80 10.48
CA HIS A 202 7.05 10.53 9.23
C HIS A 202 6.15 11.79 9.17
N GLU A 203 5.04 11.81 9.91
CA GLU A 203 4.19 13.00 10.04
C GLU A 203 4.86 14.07 10.90
N ILE A 204 5.52 13.65 11.98
CA ILE A 204 6.35 14.54 12.81
C ILE A 204 7.54 15.07 12.01
N LEU A 205 8.22 14.19 11.27
CA LEU A 205 9.35 14.55 10.42
C LEU A 205 8.95 15.59 9.36
N LYS A 206 7.78 15.43 8.73
CA LYS A 206 7.21 16.41 7.79
C LYS A 206 7.24 17.82 8.37
N VAL A 207 6.64 17.98 9.55
CA VAL A 207 6.54 19.30 10.18
C VAL A 207 7.92 19.85 10.52
N LYS A 208 8.81 19.00 11.05
CA LYS A 208 10.17 19.40 11.46
C LYS A 208 11.05 19.83 10.28
N LEU A 209 11.02 19.09 9.17
CA LEU A 209 11.79 19.43 7.97
C LEU A 209 11.23 20.68 7.28
N LEU A 210 9.90 20.69 7.04
CA LEU A 210 9.28 21.72 6.22
C LEU A 210 9.18 23.08 6.91
N SER A 211 9.11 23.12 8.26
CA SER A 211 9.15 24.40 9.01
C SER A 211 10.44 25.20 8.79
N ASN A 212 11.48 24.60 8.21
CA ASN A 212 12.73 25.28 7.89
C ASN A 212 12.74 25.95 6.50
N LEU A 213 11.68 25.78 5.67
CA LEU A 213 11.68 26.19 4.26
C LEU A 213 11.06 27.58 3.97
N ASP A 214 10.81 28.38 5.01
CA ASP A 214 10.30 29.77 4.90
C ASP A 214 9.06 29.91 3.99
N ASN A 215 9.15 30.72 2.94
CA ASN A 215 8.03 31.06 2.05
C ASN A 215 7.56 29.91 1.13
N ASP A 216 8.33 28.82 1.03
CA ASP A 216 7.99 27.68 0.17
C ASP A 216 7.28 26.54 0.92
N VAL A 217 7.03 26.70 2.21
CA VAL A 217 6.45 25.65 3.09
C VAL A 217 5.19 25.04 2.49
N ASP A 218 4.24 25.85 2.03
CA ASP A 218 2.96 25.36 1.51
C ASP A 218 3.13 24.48 0.26
N LYS A 219 4.03 24.84 -0.63
CA LYS A 219 4.32 24.06 -1.85
C LYS A 219 4.93 22.72 -1.53
N TYR A 220 5.95 22.70 -0.65
CA TYR A 220 6.58 21.46 -0.23
C TYR A 220 5.66 20.60 0.64
N MET A 221 4.74 21.19 1.37
CA MET A 221 3.73 20.49 2.13
C MET A 221 2.76 19.73 1.21
N LEU A 222 2.29 20.39 0.14
CA LEU A 222 1.48 19.75 -0.91
C LEU A 222 2.22 18.61 -1.57
N LEU A 223 3.48 18.84 -1.92
CA LEU A 223 4.35 17.82 -2.51
C LEU A 223 4.50 16.61 -1.58
N TRP A 224 4.84 16.84 -0.30
CA TRP A 224 4.97 15.76 0.69
C TRP A 224 3.69 14.96 0.83
N ASN A 225 2.55 15.62 1.02
CA ASN A 225 1.26 14.95 1.13
C ASN A 225 0.98 14.06 -0.09
N ARG A 226 1.39 14.52 -1.27
CA ARG A 226 1.21 13.77 -2.51
C ARG A 226 2.14 12.57 -2.61
N ILE A 227 3.40 12.73 -2.23
CA ILE A 227 4.40 11.65 -2.23
C ILE A 227 4.06 10.59 -1.16
N SER A 228 3.56 11.01 0.00
CA SER A 228 3.22 10.12 1.11
C SER A 228 1.98 9.26 0.85
N ASP A 229 1.13 9.64 -0.10
CA ASP A 229 0.00 8.84 -0.56
C ASP A 229 0.50 7.71 -1.48
N VAL A 230 0.96 6.62 -0.88
CA VAL A 230 1.56 5.47 -1.58
C VAL A 230 0.56 4.60 -2.34
N ASP A 231 -0.73 4.75 -2.07
CA ASP A 231 -1.80 3.99 -2.69
C ASP A 231 -2.24 4.58 -4.03
N THR A 232 -1.79 5.80 -4.36
CA THR A 232 -2.15 6.47 -5.61
C THR A 232 -0.93 6.83 -6.44
N LEU A 233 -1.05 6.80 -7.77
CA LEU A 233 0.02 7.24 -8.67
C LEU A 233 0.24 8.76 -8.55
N LEU A 234 1.51 9.19 -8.57
CA LEU A 234 1.87 10.61 -8.53
C LEU A 234 1.35 11.39 -9.74
N ILE A 235 1.52 10.83 -10.92
CA ILE A 235 1.05 11.40 -12.19
C ILE A 235 -0.06 10.50 -12.71
N ARG A 236 -1.22 11.10 -13.01
CA ARG A 236 -2.40 10.41 -13.51
C ARG A 236 -2.68 10.81 -14.94
N GLU A 237 -3.33 9.92 -15.67
CA GLU A 237 -3.80 10.16 -17.02
C GLU A 237 -4.77 11.36 -17.05
N ARG A 238 -4.58 12.24 -18.03
CA ARG A 238 -5.45 13.34 -18.35
C ARG A 238 -5.88 13.27 -19.80
N LYS A 239 -7.12 13.63 -20.04
CA LYS A 239 -7.67 13.65 -21.40
C LYS A 239 -6.91 14.70 -22.24
N GLY A 240 -6.25 14.24 -23.32
CA GLY A 240 -5.55 15.09 -24.29
C GLY A 240 -4.06 15.35 -24.02
N GLU A 241 -3.48 14.85 -22.92
CA GLU A 241 -2.04 14.95 -22.64
C GLU A 241 -1.32 13.64 -23.01
N ASN A 242 -0.08 13.76 -23.51
CA ASN A 242 0.80 12.62 -23.69
C ASN A 242 1.42 12.27 -22.33
N LEU A 243 0.83 11.30 -21.64
CA LEU A 243 1.23 10.88 -20.29
C LEU A 243 2.71 10.46 -20.23
N GLU A 244 3.23 9.80 -21.28
CA GLU A 244 4.63 9.36 -21.33
C GLU A 244 5.58 10.56 -21.34
N GLU A 245 5.29 11.58 -22.13
CA GLU A 245 6.11 12.78 -22.19
C GLU A 245 6.05 13.55 -20.86
N VAL A 246 4.88 13.64 -20.24
CA VAL A 246 4.71 14.27 -18.90
C VAL A 246 5.54 13.54 -17.85
N LYS A 247 5.51 12.19 -17.81
CA LYS A 247 6.32 11.38 -16.89
C LYS A 247 7.82 11.58 -17.15
N ARG A 248 8.23 11.60 -18.42
CA ARG A 248 9.63 11.81 -18.82
C ARG A 248 10.15 13.19 -18.43
N GLN A 249 9.34 14.23 -18.67
CA GLN A 249 9.68 15.59 -18.27
C GLN A 249 9.75 15.74 -16.75
N ALA A 250 8.83 15.15 -16.00
CA ALA A 250 8.83 15.19 -14.54
C ALA A 250 10.09 14.55 -13.93
N LEU A 251 10.58 13.44 -14.49
CA LEU A 251 11.84 12.82 -14.07
C LEU A 251 13.09 13.68 -14.40
N LYS A 252 13.05 14.45 -15.49
CA LYS A 252 14.19 15.29 -15.93
C LYS A 252 14.27 16.64 -15.20
N SER A 253 13.12 17.24 -14.93
CA SER A 253 13.03 18.69 -14.64
C SER A 253 13.06 19.04 -13.16
N GLY A 254 12.95 18.06 -12.25
CA GLY A 254 12.93 18.28 -10.81
C GLY A 254 11.71 19.07 -10.29
N ILE A 255 11.71 19.34 -9.00
CA ILE A 255 10.60 20.02 -8.28
C ILE A 255 10.31 21.43 -8.81
N THR A 256 11.32 22.17 -9.23
CA THR A 256 11.17 23.57 -9.69
C THR A 256 10.27 23.70 -10.91
N THR A 257 10.36 22.77 -11.84
CA THR A 257 9.47 22.74 -13.03
C THR A 257 8.07 22.29 -12.68
N ILE A 258 7.93 21.45 -11.65
CA ILE A 258 6.66 21.05 -11.11
C ILE A 258 5.91 22.26 -10.53
N PHE A 259 6.62 23.12 -9.82
CA PHE A 259 6.04 24.31 -9.20
C PHE A 259 5.73 25.44 -10.20
N SER A 260 6.37 25.48 -11.35
CA SER A 260 6.19 26.56 -12.36
C SER A 260 5.18 26.22 -13.46
N GLY A 261 4.65 25.02 -13.54
CA GLY A 261 3.87 24.58 -14.68
C GLY A 261 2.62 23.74 -14.35
N SER A 262 1.97 23.28 -15.41
CA SER A 262 0.76 22.45 -15.42
C SER A 262 0.85 21.14 -14.60
N LEU A 263 2.05 20.73 -14.19
CA LEU A 263 2.26 19.50 -13.40
C LEU A 263 1.70 19.60 -11.98
N ILE A 264 1.72 20.77 -11.30
CA ILE A 264 1.01 20.91 -10.01
C ILE A 264 -0.49 20.83 -10.22
N ASN A 265 -1.01 21.43 -11.28
CA ASN A 265 -2.41 21.30 -11.66
C ASN A 265 -2.73 19.83 -12.03
N GLY A 266 -1.75 19.09 -12.58
CA GLY A 266 -1.76 17.64 -12.81
C GLY A 266 -1.69 16.79 -11.56
N MET A 267 -0.95 17.21 -10.57
CA MET A 267 -0.91 16.59 -9.25
C MET A 267 -2.19 16.84 -8.46
N ASN A 268 -2.84 17.97 -8.66
CA ASN A 268 -4.09 18.33 -7.98
C ASN A 268 -5.33 17.70 -8.63
N GLY A 269 -5.21 16.83 -9.64
CA GLY A 269 -6.31 16.21 -10.36
C GLY A 269 -7.58 17.05 -10.35
N ASP A 270 -7.93 17.66 -11.47
CA ASP A 270 -9.16 18.40 -11.71
C ASP A 270 -9.43 19.62 -10.79
N VAL A 271 -8.64 20.67 -10.95
CA VAL A 271 -9.25 22.00 -10.90
C VAL A 271 -9.89 22.18 -12.27
N HIS A 272 -11.13 21.77 -12.43
CA HIS A 272 -11.98 22.28 -13.49
C HIS A 272 -12.04 23.80 -13.29
N ASP A 273 -11.54 24.52 -14.27
CA ASP A 273 -11.91 25.93 -14.46
C ASP A 273 -13.45 25.95 -14.55
N ASP A 274 -14.12 26.56 -13.57
CA ASP A 274 -15.58 26.60 -13.42
C ASP A 274 -16.30 27.36 -14.53
N SER A 275 -15.68 27.54 -15.70
CA SER A 275 -16.25 28.26 -16.85
C SER A 275 -16.96 27.36 -17.87
N THR A 276 -16.94 26.04 -17.74
CA THR A 276 -17.72 25.14 -18.62
C THR A 276 -19.03 24.73 -17.96
N SER A 277 -20.12 25.18 -18.53
CA SER A 277 -21.50 24.83 -18.20
C SER A 277 -21.73 23.32 -18.23
N ILE A 278 -22.42 22.79 -17.21
CA ILE A 278 -22.79 21.37 -17.03
C ILE A 278 -23.56 20.76 -18.23
N GLY A 279 -23.93 21.58 -19.22
CA GLY A 279 -24.69 21.17 -20.42
C GLY A 279 -23.86 20.63 -21.59
N GLU A 280 -22.52 20.68 -21.56
CA GLU A 280 -21.69 20.36 -22.72
C GLU A 280 -20.80 19.10 -22.57
N ILE A 281 -21.15 18.19 -21.68
CA ILE A 281 -20.45 16.90 -21.60
C ILE A 281 -21.14 15.92 -22.57
N PRO A 282 -20.53 15.59 -23.73
CA PRO A 282 -21.08 14.53 -24.57
C PRO A 282 -21.01 13.22 -23.81
N ALA A 283 -22.10 12.46 -23.80
CA ALA A 283 -22.09 11.07 -23.40
C ALA A 283 -21.12 10.34 -24.31
N SER A 284 -19.92 10.00 -23.84
CA SER A 284 -18.94 9.30 -24.64
C SER A 284 -19.01 7.81 -24.39
N ASP A 285 -19.09 7.12 -25.50
CA ASP A 285 -19.07 5.71 -25.69
C ASP A 285 -17.96 4.98 -24.91
N SER A 286 -18.33 3.80 -24.50
CA SER A 286 -17.58 2.77 -23.82
C SER A 286 -16.13 2.60 -24.29
N VAL A 287 -15.17 2.86 -23.40
CA VAL A 287 -13.83 2.28 -23.42
C VAL A 287 -13.86 1.06 -22.47
N PRO A 288 -13.23 -0.08 -22.83
CA PRO A 288 -13.33 -1.29 -22.02
C PRO A 288 -12.83 -1.10 -20.58
N ASN A 289 -13.63 -1.54 -19.63
CA ASN A 289 -13.45 -1.33 -18.20
C ASN A 289 -12.26 -2.06 -17.57
N ASN A 290 -11.57 -2.95 -18.29
CA ASN A 290 -10.61 -3.89 -17.70
C ASN A 290 -9.25 -3.28 -17.30
N GLU A 291 -8.76 -2.23 -17.99
CA GLU A 291 -7.47 -1.62 -17.66
C GLU A 291 -7.53 -0.66 -16.46
N ARG A 292 -8.71 -0.06 -16.21
CA ARG A 292 -8.90 0.90 -15.11
C ARG A 292 -9.09 0.24 -13.74
N GLU A 293 -9.52 -1.01 -13.69
CA GLU A 293 -9.74 -1.74 -12.42
C GLU A 293 -8.44 -2.25 -11.81
N LEU A 294 -7.47 -2.67 -12.62
CA LEU A 294 -6.19 -3.22 -12.15
C LEU A 294 -5.30 -2.17 -11.43
N ILE A 295 -5.41 -0.89 -11.78
CA ILE A 295 -4.62 0.18 -11.15
C ILE A 295 -5.26 0.68 -9.85
N LYS A 296 -6.56 0.48 -9.66
CA LYS A 296 -7.30 1.00 -8.49
C LYS A 296 -6.85 0.40 -7.15
N ASP A 297 -6.42 -0.85 -7.14
CA ASP A 297 -6.08 -1.60 -5.93
C ASP A 297 -4.57 -1.85 -5.77
N SER A 298 -3.74 -1.07 -6.48
CA SER A 298 -2.29 -1.17 -6.42
C SER A 298 -1.68 -0.16 -5.45
N HIS A 299 -0.60 -0.55 -4.77
CA HIS A 299 0.15 0.33 -3.88
C HIS A 299 1.65 0.33 -4.21
N CYS A 300 2.37 1.35 -3.75
CA CYS A 300 3.81 1.43 -3.94
C CYS A 300 4.52 0.22 -3.29
N ALA A 301 5.59 -0.26 -3.91
CA ALA A 301 6.39 -1.36 -3.39
C ALA A 301 7.03 -1.08 -2.03
N LEU A 302 7.23 0.18 -1.68
CA LEU A 302 7.72 0.63 -0.38
C LEU A 302 6.65 1.42 0.35
N THR A 303 6.52 1.18 1.66
CA THR A 303 5.76 2.09 2.52
C THR A 303 6.52 3.41 2.66
N PHE A 304 5.81 4.49 2.93
CA PHE A 304 6.38 5.82 2.95
C PHE A 304 7.56 6.00 3.93
N PRO A 305 7.54 5.47 5.17
CA PRO A 305 8.70 5.52 6.06
C PRO A 305 9.95 4.83 5.51
N TYR A 306 9.77 3.69 4.83
CA TYR A 306 10.90 3.01 4.19
C TYR A 306 11.42 3.78 2.96
N LEU A 307 10.55 4.40 2.18
CA LEU A 307 10.96 5.26 1.07
C LEU A 307 11.82 6.43 1.56
N LEU A 308 11.43 7.08 2.64
CA LEU A 308 12.23 8.16 3.27
C LEU A 308 13.64 7.69 3.62
N LEU A 309 13.74 6.53 4.29
CA LEU A 309 15.03 5.96 4.68
C LEU A 309 15.88 5.52 3.48
N GLN A 310 15.28 4.97 2.42
CA GLN A 310 15.98 4.57 1.20
C GLN A 310 16.58 5.79 0.49
N VAL A 311 15.80 6.85 0.35
CA VAL A 311 16.28 8.09 -0.27
C VAL A 311 17.39 8.74 0.54
N LEU A 312 17.27 8.76 1.86
CA LEU A 312 18.31 9.29 2.74
C LEU A 312 19.59 8.44 2.64
N TYR A 313 19.48 7.10 2.69
CA TYR A 313 20.62 6.19 2.54
C TYR A 313 21.37 6.41 1.24
N ARG A 314 20.64 6.56 0.12
CA ARG A 314 21.22 6.86 -1.18
C ARG A 314 21.88 8.26 -1.21
N LYS A 315 21.25 9.29 -0.61
CA LYS A 315 21.84 10.63 -0.50
C LYS A 315 23.18 10.60 0.25
N LEU A 316 23.32 9.71 1.23
CA LEU A 316 24.54 9.51 2.01
C LEU A 316 25.56 8.62 1.32
N ASP A 317 25.29 8.11 0.12
CA ASP A 317 26.14 7.13 -0.56
C ASP A 317 26.45 5.90 0.32
N GLY A 318 25.49 5.47 1.13
CA GLY A 318 25.63 4.37 2.08
C GLY A 318 26.56 4.65 3.27
N LYS A 319 27.06 5.87 3.43
CA LYS A 319 27.99 6.24 4.52
C LYS A 319 27.21 6.51 5.80
N ILE A 320 26.91 5.45 6.55
CA ILE A 320 26.21 5.49 7.82
C ILE A 320 27.10 5.06 8.99
N LYS A 321 26.79 5.55 10.20
CA LYS A 321 27.57 5.24 11.42
C LYS A 321 26.96 4.10 12.24
N CYS A 322 25.71 3.73 11.97
CA CYS A 322 25.01 2.65 12.66
C CYS A 322 24.92 1.39 11.80
N ALA A 323 24.48 0.28 12.37
CA ALA A 323 24.20 -0.93 11.62
C ALA A 323 23.07 -0.70 10.61
N ILE A 324 23.16 -1.31 9.43
CA ILE A 324 22.19 -1.14 8.34
C ILE A 324 20.78 -1.55 8.78
N SER A 325 20.67 -2.58 9.62
CA SER A 325 19.41 -3.02 10.21
C SER A 325 18.77 -2.00 11.16
N ASP A 326 19.60 -1.17 11.82
CA ASP A 326 19.11 -0.12 12.70
C ASP A 326 18.73 1.15 11.94
N PHE A 327 19.47 1.44 10.85
CA PHE A 327 19.16 2.54 9.94
C PHE A 327 17.77 2.37 9.30
N PHE A 328 17.43 1.16 8.85
CA PHE A 328 16.15 0.89 8.19
C PHE A 328 15.01 0.50 9.15
N LYS A 329 15.04 0.97 10.40
CA LYS A 329 13.93 0.84 11.35
C LYS A 329 13.04 2.10 11.33
N PRO A 330 11.77 2.03 10.89
CA PRO A 330 10.86 3.19 10.89
C PRO A 330 10.72 3.86 12.26
N ASN A 331 10.84 3.09 13.34
CA ASN A 331 10.79 3.62 14.70
C ASN A 331 11.98 4.53 15.07
N ASN A 332 13.06 4.48 14.29
CA ASN A 332 14.24 5.33 14.47
C ASN A 332 14.25 6.53 13.51
N LEU A 333 13.19 6.73 12.73
CA LEU A 333 13.15 7.69 11.62
C LEU A 333 13.58 9.10 12.06
N LEU A 334 13.03 9.62 13.14
CA LEU A 334 13.35 10.97 13.62
C LEU A 334 14.81 11.10 14.07
N SER A 335 15.35 10.11 14.79
CA SER A 335 16.74 10.13 15.24
C SER A 335 17.73 9.98 14.08
N ILE A 336 17.41 9.15 13.10
CA ILE A 336 18.21 8.98 11.88
C ILE A 336 18.24 10.29 11.08
N PHE A 337 17.09 10.92 10.88
CA PHE A 337 17.04 12.18 10.15
C PHE A 337 17.77 13.30 10.91
N GLU A 338 17.61 13.41 12.25
CA GLU A 338 18.32 14.42 13.02
C GLU A 338 19.84 14.24 12.93
N GLU A 339 20.35 13.00 12.84
CA GLU A 339 21.78 12.73 12.73
C GLU A 339 22.34 13.05 11.34
N TYR A 340 21.59 12.74 10.25
CA TYR A 340 22.14 12.79 8.88
C TYR A 340 21.56 13.91 8.01
N LEU A 341 20.42 14.46 8.37
CA LEU A 341 19.78 15.64 7.76
C LEU A 341 19.12 16.48 8.87
N PRO A 342 19.92 17.21 9.67
CA PRO A 342 19.44 17.93 10.83
C PRO A 342 18.29 18.87 10.50
N PHE A 343 17.26 18.86 11.34
CA PHE A 343 16.09 19.75 11.23
C PHE A 343 15.91 20.65 12.47
N SER A 344 16.83 20.58 13.44
CA SER A 344 16.84 21.42 14.62
C SER A 344 18.24 21.95 14.94
N GLY A 345 18.32 23.11 15.58
CA GLY A 345 19.59 23.73 15.97
C GLY A 345 20.26 24.54 14.86
N ASN A 346 21.59 24.75 15.00
CA ASN A 346 22.39 25.59 14.11
C ASN A 346 22.91 24.87 12.86
N ASP A 347 22.81 23.55 12.83
CA ASP A 347 23.33 22.70 11.74
C ASP A 347 22.30 22.48 10.62
N VAL A 348 21.13 23.13 10.70
CA VAL A 348 20.07 23.02 9.70
C VAL A 348 20.50 23.68 8.40
N ASN A 349 20.54 22.88 7.34
CA ASN A 349 20.82 23.35 5.98
C ASN A 349 19.55 23.25 5.11
N LYS A 350 18.98 24.37 4.74
CA LYS A 350 17.75 24.44 3.93
C LYS A 350 17.91 23.84 2.54
N GLU A 351 19.07 24.02 1.93
CA GLU A 351 19.34 23.49 0.60
C GLU A 351 19.49 21.95 0.63
N ASP A 352 20.05 21.39 1.70
CA ASP A 352 20.09 19.93 1.89
C ASP A 352 18.69 19.32 2.07
N ILE A 353 17.80 20.03 2.77
CA ILE A 353 16.39 19.63 2.91
C ILE A 353 15.69 19.67 1.54
N LYS A 354 15.90 20.72 0.74
CA LYS A 354 15.32 20.84 -0.60
C LYS A 354 15.85 19.74 -1.54
N ASP A 355 17.17 19.48 -1.54
CA ASP A 355 17.79 18.40 -2.30
C ASP A 355 17.21 17.03 -1.90
N PHE A 356 17.01 16.79 -0.61
CA PHE A 356 16.36 15.57 -0.14
C PHE A 356 14.92 15.43 -0.67
N LEU A 357 14.12 16.50 -0.64
CA LEU A 357 12.75 16.50 -1.13
C LEU A 357 12.68 16.28 -2.64
N GLU A 358 13.62 16.83 -3.40
CA GLU A 358 13.75 16.60 -4.84
C GLU A 358 14.07 15.13 -5.14
N ARG A 359 15.04 14.55 -4.43
CA ARG A 359 15.38 13.12 -4.53
C ARG A 359 14.19 12.24 -4.15
N LEU A 360 13.45 12.61 -3.11
CA LEU A 360 12.25 11.89 -2.65
C LEU A 360 11.16 11.87 -3.72
N PHE A 361 10.93 13.00 -4.37
CA PHE A 361 9.98 13.09 -5.47
C PHE A 361 10.41 12.21 -6.67
N ARG A 362 11.67 12.32 -7.10
CA ARG A 362 12.20 11.51 -8.21
C ARG A 362 12.12 10.02 -7.91
N ALA A 363 12.50 9.61 -6.69
CA ALA A 363 12.43 8.22 -6.25
C ALA A 363 10.99 7.70 -6.24
N ARG A 364 10.04 8.50 -5.75
CA ARG A 364 8.63 8.13 -5.74
C ARG A 364 8.08 7.97 -7.16
N LEU A 365 8.45 8.87 -8.06
CA LEU A 365 8.05 8.81 -9.46
C LEU A 365 8.69 7.62 -10.19
N ALA A 366 9.97 7.33 -9.92
CA ALA A 366 10.67 6.16 -10.47
C ALA A 366 10.00 4.84 -10.03
N LEU A 367 9.58 4.75 -8.76
CA LEU A 367 8.85 3.59 -8.25
C LEU A 367 7.47 3.43 -8.93
N ASP A 368 6.78 4.53 -9.21
CA ASP A 368 5.47 4.47 -9.87
C ASP A 368 5.56 4.01 -11.33
N ILE A 369 6.64 4.38 -12.04
CA ILE A 369 6.76 4.15 -13.49
C ILE A 369 7.57 2.89 -13.80
N CYS A 370 8.70 2.71 -13.12
CA CYS A 370 9.72 1.74 -13.51
C CYS A 370 9.79 0.51 -12.60
N PHE A 371 9.01 0.47 -11.51
CA PHE A 371 9.00 -0.67 -10.60
C PHE A 371 7.58 -1.22 -10.41
N ILE A 372 7.48 -2.50 -10.08
CA ILE A 372 6.19 -3.15 -9.86
C ILE A 372 5.41 -2.50 -8.72
N ARG A 373 4.10 -2.50 -8.87
CA ARG A 373 3.14 -2.16 -7.83
C ARG A 373 2.37 -3.41 -7.42
N PRO A 374 2.46 -3.84 -6.15
CA PRO A 374 1.63 -4.92 -5.64
C PRO A 374 0.13 -4.60 -5.80
N THR A 375 -0.65 -5.61 -6.18
CA THR A 375 -2.11 -5.58 -6.29
C THR A 375 -2.71 -6.72 -5.46
N GLU A 376 -4.03 -6.78 -5.34
CA GLU A 376 -4.72 -7.88 -4.66
C GLU A 376 -4.39 -9.25 -5.28
N TYR A 377 -4.23 -9.30 -6.61
CA TYR A 377 -4.07 -10.56 -7.36
C TYR A 377 -2.66 -10.79 -7.92
N GLY A 378 -1.72 -9.89 -7.68
CA GLY A 378 -0.36 -10.02 -8.20
C GLY A 378 0.41 -8.70 -8.25
N TYR A 379 0.89 -8.34 -9.44
CA TYR A 379 1.70 -7.15 -9.65
C TYR A 379 1.33 -6.46 -10.95
N SER A 380 1.39 -5.13 -10.97
CA SER A 380 1.32 -4.31 -12.18
C SER A 380 2.62 -3.54 -12.39
N LEU A 381 2.91 -3.17 -13.64
CA LEU A 381 4.06 -2.35 -14.03
C LEU A 381 3.62 -1.35 -15.09
N ASP A 382 3.72 -0.06 -14.80
CA ASP A 382 3.21 1.04 -15.62
C ASP A 382 4.32 1.64 -16.51
N MET A 383 4.79 0.89 -17.51
CA MET A 383 5.81 1.36 -18.47
C MET A 383 5.23 1.71 -19.85
N ASN A 384 3.93 1.94 -19.95
CA ASN A 384 3.22 2.28 -21.22
C ASN A 384 3.49 1.32 -22.40
N LEU A 385 3.70 0.05 -22.12
CA LEU A 385 3.85 -1.01 -23.13
C LEU A 385 2.60 -1.91 -23.08
N PRO A 386 2.21 -2.52 -24.22
CA PRO A 386 1.14 -3.51 -24.23
C PRO A 386 1.43 -4.65 -23.24
N GLU A 387 0.41 -5.15 -22.55
CA GLU A 387 0.54 -6.24 -21.55
C GLU A 387 1.12 -7.53 -22.13
N ASP A 388 0.91 -7.79 -23.41
CA ASP A 388 1.44 -8.94 -24.14
C ASP A 388 2.91 -8.77 -24.57
N ASN A 389 3.54 -7.65 -24.22
CA ASN A 389 4.96 -7.41 -24.50
C ASN A 389 5.85 -8.35 -23.68
N ALA A 390 6.59 -9.22 -24.34
CA ALA A 390 7.45 -10.21 -23.70
C ALA A 390 8.53 -9.58 -22.80
N ALA A 391 9.11 -8.45 -23.22
CA ALA A 391 10.13 -7.75 -22.43
C ALA A 391 9.54 -7.17 -21.13
N LEU A 392 8.34 -6.57 -21.21
CA LEU A 392 7.62 -6.07 -20.03
C LEU A 392 7.29 -7.21 -19.06
N ARG A 393 6.82 -8.33 -19.58
CA ARG A 393 6.49 -9.52 -18.78
C ARG A 393 7.73 -10.10 -18.08
N ASN A 394 8.86 -10.20 -18.79
CA ASN A 394 10.12 -10.65 -18.21
C ASN A 394 10.59 -9.71 -17.09
N LEU A 395 10.51 -8.41 -17.32
CA LEU A 395 10.86 -7.40 -16.33
C LEU A 395 9.94 -7.47 -15.10
N LEU A 396 8.63 -7.58 -15.29
CA LEU A 396 7.65 -7.71 -14.22
C LEU A 396 7.94 -8.94 -13.36
N MET A 397 8.21 -10.08 -13.97
CA MET A 397 8.51 -11.31 -13.24
C MET A 397 9.83 -11.22 -12.47
N LEU A 398 10.87 -10.64 -13.08
CA LEU A 398 12.15 -10.41 -12.39
C LEU A 398 12.00 -9.47 -11.20
N GLN A 399 11.33 -8.34 -11.38
CA GLN A 399 11.07 -7.38 -10.30
C GLN A 399 10.19 -8.00 -9.20
N SER A 400 9.23 -8.85 -9.55
CA SER A 400 8.41 -9.58 -8.57
C SER A 400 9.27 -10.53 -7.72
N MET A 401 10.19 -11.27 -8.34
CA MET A 401 11.16 -12.11 -7.64
C MET A 401 12.03 -11.30 -6.69
N ILE A 402 12.60 -10.18 -7.15
CA ILE A 402 13.42 -9.26 -6.35
C ILE A 402 12.62 -8.74 -5.15
N TYR A 403 11.39 -8.30 -5.39
CA TYR A 403 10.52 -7.73 -4.35
C TYR A 403 10.17 -8.73 -3.25
N VAL A 404 9.79 -9.97 -3.61
CA VAL A 404 9.41 -10.97 -2.60
C VAL A 404 10.62 -11.52 -1.84
N SER A 405 11.78 -11.59 -2.49
CA SER A 405 13.01 -12.10 -1.89
C SER A 405 13.73 -11.08 -1.00
N SER A 406 13.40 -9.81 -1.12
CA SER A 406 14.00 -8.74 -0.33
C SER A 406 13.29 -8.55 1.01
N SER A 407 14.04 -8.14 2.02
CA SER A 407 13.53 -7.69 3.32
C SER A 407 13.56 -6.16 3.41
N ASN A 408 12.88 -5.61 4.41
CA ASN A 408 12.81 -4.15 4.58
C ASN A 408 14.19 -3.47 4.66
N TYR A 409 15.18 -4.13 5.27
CA TYR A 409 16.54 -3.60 5.38
C TYR A 409 17.48 -4.03 4.23
N THR A 410 17.04 -4.88 3.28
CA THR A 410 17.79 -5.24 2.07
C THR A 410 17.23 -4.60 0.80
N ASN A 411 16.09 -3.93 0.89
CA ASN A 411 15.48 -3.23 -0.24
C ASN A 411 16.39 -2.17 -0.87
N TYR A 412 17.37 -1.61 -0.13
CA TYR A 412 18.31 -0.62 -0.66
C TYR A 412 19.09 -1.12 -1.88
N ARG A 413 19.31 -2.43 -2.04
CA ARG A 413 20.00 -3.01 -3.17
C ARG A 413 19.24 -2.72 -4.47
N TRP A 414 18.05 -3.27 -4.60
CA TRP A 414 17.26 -3.07 -5.81
C TRP A 414 16.80 -1.61 -5.99
N PHE A 415 16.60 -0.90 -4.89
CA PHE A 415 16.26 0.51 -4.96
C PHE A 415 17.41 1.34 -5.55
N ASN A 416 18.65 1.06 -5.19
CA ASN A 416 19.82 1.71 -5.78
C ASN A 416 19.95 1.33 -7.26
N TRP A 417 19.80 0.05 -7.63
CA TRP A 417 19.84 -0.37 -9.04
C TRP A 417 18.78 0.34 -9.88
N LEU A 418 17.53 0.42 -9.38
CA LEU A 418 16.47 1.20 -10.02
C LEU A 418 16.88 2.65 -10.23
N MET A 419 17.37 3.31 -9.17
CA MET A 419 17.71 4.73 -9.22
C MET A 419 18.95 5.00 -10.08
N ASP A 420 19.93 4.09 -10.14
CA ASP A 420 21.11 4.21 -11.02
C ASP A 420 20.69 4.23 -12.50
N VAL A 421 19.76 3.37 -12.88
CA VAL A 421 19.20 3.35 -14.24
C VAL A 421 18.40 4.62 -14.52
N VAL A 422 17.51 5.00 -13.62
CA VAL A 422 16.65 6.19 -13.80
C VAL A 422 17.47 7.50 -13.81
N ASP A 423 18.51 7.60 -13.00
CA ASP A 423 19.38 8.78 -12.96
C ASP A 423 20.21 8.92 -14.25
N LYS A 424 20.57 7.80 -14.87
CA LYS A 424 21.35 7.78 -16.11
C LYS A 424 20.47 7.99 -17.36
N ASP A 425 19.38 7.23 -17.47
CA ASP A 425 18.65 7.04 -18.72
C ASP A 425 17.22 7.62 -18.67
N GLY A 426 16.75 8.07 -17.50
CA GLY A 426 15.36 8.48 -17.29
C GLY A 426 14.43 7.27 -17.22
N ILE A 427 13.37 7.23 -18.03
CA ILE A 427 12.52 6.03 -18.16
C ILE A 427 13.24 5.04 -19.07
N PRO A 428 13.73 3.90 -18.55
CA PRO A 428 14.48 2.94 -19.34
C PRO A 428 13.58 2.16 -20.30
N ASN A 429 14.17 1.58 -21.33
CA ASN A 429 13.54 0.53 -22.11
C ASN A 429 13.39 -0.75 -21.25
N ALA A 430 12.29 -1.46 -21.35
CA ALA A 430 12.00 -2.63 -20.50
C ALA A 430 13.02 -3.76 -20.67
N GLU A 431 13.49 -4.02 -21.90
CA GLU A 431 14.50 -5.06 -22.16
C GLU A 431 15.87 -4.70 -21.61
N ASP A 432 16.32 -3.45 -21.80
CA ASP A 432 17.60 -2.98 -21.27
C ASP A 432 17.59 -2.94 -19.75
N PHE A 433 16.48 -2.53 -19.16
CA PHE A 433 16.32 -2.54 -17.72
C PHE A 433 16.33 -3.95 -17.13
N TYR A 434 15.64 -4.88 -17.79
CA TYR A 434 15.66 -6.29 -17.44
C TYR A 434 17.08 -6.85 -17.43
N LYS A 435 17.87 -6.61 -18.49
CA LYS A 435 19.27 -7.04 -18.58
C LYS A 435 20.14 -6.42 -17.47
N THR A 436 19.97 -5.13 -17.22
CA THR A 436 20.70 -4.43 -16.15
C THR A 436 20.41 -5.04 -14.78
N LEU A 437 19.14 -5.29 -14.45
CA LEU A 437 18.78 -5.92 -13.17
C LEU A 437 19.34 -7.34 -13.05
N LEU A 438 19.33 -8.12 -14.12
CA LEU A 438 19.92 -9.47 -14.11
C LEU A 438 21.41 -9.44 -13.86
N ASP A 439 22.14 -8.50 -14.47
CA ASP A 439 23.57 -8.32 -14.29
C ASP A 439 23.90 -7.91 -12.84
N GLU A 440 23.18 -6.94 -12.28
CA GLU A 440 23.36 -6.54 -10.88
C GLU A 440 23.07 -7.67 -9.89
N ILE A 441 22.04 -8.48 -10.15
CA ILE A 441 21.76 -9.68 -9.35
C ILE A 441 22.88 -10.70 -9.44
N GLY A 442 23.43 -10.92 -10.64
CA GLY A 442 24.55 -11.83 -10.86
C GLY A 442 25.83 -11.41 -10.14
N LYS A 443 26.09 -10.10 -10.04
CA LYS A 443 27.21 -9.54 -9.26
C LYS A 443 27.02 -9.72 -7.75
N GLU A 444 25.80 -9.50 -7.26
CA GLU A 444 25.50 -9.51 -5.83
C GLU A 444 25.41 -10.92 -5.23
N PHE A 445 24.85 -11.90 -5.97
CA PHE A 445 24.53 -13.22 -5.44
C PHE A 445 25.35 -14.32 -6.14
N LYS A 446 26.06 -15.11 -5.35
CA LYS A 446 26.77 -16.31 -5.81
C LYS A 446 26.10 -17.55 -5.27
N VAL A 447 25.90 -18.56 -6.12
CA VAL A 447 25.27 -19.83 -5.71
C VAL A 447 26.16 -20.50 -4.65
N PRO A 448 25.63 -20.78 -3.47
CA PRO A 448 26.37 -21.49 -2.43
C PRO A 448 26.63 -22.96 -2.83
N PRO A 449 27.57 -23.64 -2.20
CA PRO A 449 27.71 -25.09 -2.32
C PRO A 449 26.39 -25.82 -2.07
N TYR A 450 26.19 -26.97 -2.75
CA TYR A 450 24.94 -27.74 -2.67
C TYR A 450 24.52 -28.06 -1.23
N ASP A 451 25.48 -28.45 -0.40
CA ASP A 451 25.24 -28.86 0.99
C ASP A 451 24.77 -27.71 1.90
N GLU A 452 25.05 -26.47 1.52
CA GLU A 452 24.57 -25.27 2.22
C GLU A 452 23.10 -24.96 1.91
N LEU A 453 22.56 -25.46 0.79
CA LEU A 453 21.16 -25.34 0.40
C LEU A 453 20.28 -26.35 1.18
N SER A 454 20.46 -26.45 2.49
CA SER A 454 19.77 -27.39 3.35
C SER A 454 18.63 -26.73 4.14
N TYR A 455 17.78 -27.55 4.78
CA TYR A 455 16.63 -27.06 5.58
C TYR A 455 17.02 -26.05 6.68
N LYS A 456 18.23 -26.20 7.25
CA LYS A 456 18.75 -25.33 8.31
C LYS A 456 19.45 -24.06 7.77
N GLY A 457 19.70 -24.00 6.47
CA GLY A 457 20.40 -22.89 5.83
C GLY A 457 19.52 -21.64 5.62
N ASP A 458 20.13 -20.47 5.53
CA ASP A 458 19.43 -19.24 5.07
C ASP A 458 19.45 -19.20 3.54
N ASN A 459 18.62 -20.02 2.94
CA ASN A 459 18.61 -20.33 1.50
C ASN A 459 17.34 -19.92 0.76
N ARG A 460 16.43 -19.17 1.42
CA ARG A 460 15.11 -18.82 0.85
C ARG A 460 15.22 -18.10 -0.50
N TYR A 461 16.20 -17.19 -0.65
CA TYR A 461 16.45 -16.48 -1.92
C TYR A 461 16.59 -17.45 -3.09
N TRP A 462 17.28 -18.58 -2.91
CA TRP A 462 17.59 -19.51 -3.96
C TRP A 462 16.39 -20.31 -4.46
N PHE A 463 15.35 -20.47 -3.65
CA PHE A 463 14.08 -21.04 -4.10
C PHE A 463 13.35 -20.09 -5.05
N TRP A 464 13.26 -18.78 -4.73
CA TRP A 464 12.68 -17.80 -5.64
C TRP A 464 13.50 -17.65 -6.92
N ARG A 465 14.82 -17.68 -6.80
CA ARG A 465 15.71 -17.62 -7.96
C ARG A 465 15.54 -18.81 -8.90
N LEU A 466 15.40 -20.02 -8.35
CA LEU A 466 15.13 -21.24 -9.11
C LEU A 466 13.75 -21.19 -9.76
N ASP A 467 12.70 -20.79 -9.04
CA ASP A 467 11.36 -20.66 -9.61
C ASP A 467 11.34 -19.64 -10.75
N PHE A 468 12.13 -18.55 -10.66
CA PHE A 468 12.29 -17.60 -11.74
C PHE A 468 12.94 -18.26 -12.97
N TYR A 469 13.99 -19.02 -12.80
CA TYR A 469 14.64 -19.75 -13.88
C TYR A 469 13.70 -20.76 -14.54
N ILE A 470 12.95 -21.53 -13.76
CA ILE A 470 11.96 -22.48 -14.25
C ILE A 470 10.87 -21.75 -15.06
N TRP A 471 10.41 -20.60 -14.58
CA TRP A 471 9.44 -19.78 -15.29
C TRP A 471 9.99 -19.28 -16.64
N GLN A 472 11.23 -18.83 -16.69
CA GLN A 472 11.88 -18.38 -17.93
C GLN A 472 11.94 -19.48 -18.98
N HIS A 473 12.24 -20.72 -18.54
CA HIS A 473 12.41 -21.89 -19.43
C HIS A 473 11.17 -22.78 -19.48
N ARG A 474 9.99 -22.24 -19.14
CA ARG A 474 8.75 -23.02 -19.07
C ARG A 474 8.34 -23.65 -20.40
N ASP A 475 8.67 -23.01 -21.51
CA ASP A 475 8.34 -23.52 -22.86
C ASP A 475 9.07 -24.86 -23.13
N ASP A 476 10.34 -24.92 -22.77
CA ASP A 476 11.19 -26.11 -22.94
C ASP A 476 10.90 -27.17 -21.86
N LEU A 477 10.70 -26.74 -20.62
CA LEU A 477 10.52 -27.64 -19.48
C LEU A 477 9.16 -28.34 -19.49
N PHE A 478 8.11 -27.64 -19.89
CA PHE A 478 6.75 -28.17 -19.80
C PHE A 478 6.08 -28.42 -21.15
N GLY A 479 6.61 -27.84 -22.24
CA GLY A 479 6.01 -27.89 -23.55
C GLY A 479 4.84 -26.91 -23.67
N LYS A 480 4.97 -25.92 -24.55
CA LYS A 480 4.00 -24.84 -24.72
C LYS A 480 2.58 -25.36 -24.91
N GLY A 481 1.64 -24.87 -24.10
CA GLY A 481 0.22 -25.24 -24.17
C GLY A 481 -0.18 -26.46 -23.33
N SER A 482 0.76 -27.19 -22.71
CA SER A 482 0.45 -28.26 -21.75
C SER A 482 -0.26 -27.72 -20.48
N PRO A 483 -0.92 -28.57 -19.67
CA PRO A 483 -1.47 -28.16 -18.40
C PRO A 483 -0.41 -27.56 -17.47
N GLU A 484 0.75 -28.20 -17.37
CA GLU A 484 1.87 -27.72 -16.53
C GLU A 484 2.45 -26.40 -17.03
N TRP A 485 2.54 -26.24 -18.35
CA TRP A 485 2.95 -24.97 -18.95
C TRP A 485 2.00 -23.84 -18.58
N ARG A 486 0.67 -24.07 -18.63
CA ARG A 486 -0.32 -23.05 -18.28
C ARG A 486 -0.19 -22.63 -16.80
N ILE A 487 0.11 -23.57 -15.91
CA ILE A 487 0.35 -23.29 -14.50
C ILE A 487 1.61 -22.43 -14.34
N ALA A 488 2.70 -22.82 -15.00
CA ALA A 488 3.96 -22.07 -14.95
C ALA A 488 3.81 -20.68 -15.60
N ASP A 489 3.05 -20.58 -16.69
CA ASP A 489 2.80 -19.30 -17.36
C ASP A 489 2.00 -18.33 -16.49
N ASN A 490 1.04 -18.81 -15.69
CA ASN A 490 0.24 -18.03 -14.75
C ASN A 490 0.87 -17.94 -13.34
N TYR A 491 2.16 -18.25 -13.20
CA TYR A 491 2.85 -18.19 -11.92
C TYR A 491 2.98 -16.75 -11.41
N ILE A 492 2.70 -16.55 -10.13
CA ILE A 492 2.82 -15.27 -9.44
C ILE A 492 3.71 -15.45 -8.23
N PHE A 493 4.77 -14.67 -8.15
CA PHE A 493 5.66 -14.66 -6.98
C PHE A 493 4.92 -14.22 -5.73
N LYS A 494 5.12 -14.93 -4.63
CA LYS A 494 4.56 -14.64 -3.31
C LYS A 494 5.67 -14.60 -2.26
N ARG A 495 5.45 -13.87 -1.17
CA ARG A 495 6.36 -13.85 -0.01
C ARG A 495 6.22 -15.12 0.82
N ASN A 496 6.33 -16.28 0.16
CA ASN A 496 6.38 -17.58 0.83
C ASN A 496 7.67 -17.68 1.63
N ARG A 497 7.60 -18.14 2.87
CA ARG A 497 8.77 -18.23 3.76
C ARG A 497 8.88 -19.57 4.48
N SER A 498 7.96 -20.46 4.24
CA SER A 498 7.94 -21.78 4.84
C SER A 498 8.63 -22.76 3.91
N ILE A 499 9.68 -23.42 4.39
CA ILE A 499 10.34 -24.50 3.67
C ILE A 499 9.66 -25.78 4.07
N GLU A 500 9.19 -26.54 3.08
CA GLU A 500 8.45 -27.79 3.23
C GLU A 500 9.24 -28.93 2.59
N HIS A 501 9.17 -30.12 3.23
CA HIS A 501 9.77 -31.34 2.73
C HIS A 501 8.80 -32.03 1.76
N ILE A 502 9.22 -32.35 0.54
CA ILE A 502 8.42 -33.13 -0.42
C ILE A 502 8.14 -34.53 0.15
N ALA A 503 9.15 -35.28 0.55
CA ALA A 503 8.99 -36.42 1.44
C ALA A 503 9.01 -35.94 2.90
N PRO A 504 7.98 -36.21 3.70
CA PRO A 504 7.84 -35.66 5.04
C PRO A 504 8.96 -36.09 5.98
N GLN A 505 9.29 -35.23 6.96
CA GLN A 505 10.29 -35.53 7.98
C GLN A 505 9.88 -36.71 8.88
N THR A 506 8.58 -36.79 9.19
CA THR A 506 7.99 -37.83 10.04
C THR A 506 6.82 -38.47 9.30
N PRO A 507 7.09 -39.49 8.45
CA PRO A 507 6.04 -40.12 7.65
C PRO A 507 4.98 -40.78 8.55
N GLN A 508 3.71 -40.53 8.29
CA GLN A 508 2.59 -41.14 9.01
C GLN A 508 2.08 -42.42 8.31
N SER A 509 2.31 -42.53 7.01
CA SER A 509 1.92 -43.70 6.21
C SER A 509 3.09 -44.66 6.00
N GLN A 510 2.82 -45.96 6.07
CA GLN A 510 3.83 -46.99 5.74
C GLN A 510 4.22 -46.97 4.25
N SER A 511 3.36 -46.43 3.37
CA SER A 511 3.65 -46.29 1.94
C SER A 511 4.56 -45.10 1.65
N ALA A 512 4.68 -44.12 2.56
CA ALA A 512 5.57 -42.98 2.39
C ALA A 512 7.03 -43.39 2.60
N LEU A 513 7.95 -42.62 1.98
CA LEU A 513 9.40 -42.81 2.15
C LEU A 513 9.78 -42.78 3.65
N GLN A 514 10.35 -43.87 4.13
CA GLN A 514 10.80 -43.99 5.51
C GLN A 514 12.27 -43.60 5.64
N TRP A 515 12.60 -42.91 6.72
CA TRP A 515 13.95 -42.48 7.05
C TRP A 515 14.54 -43.36 8.15
N THR A 516 15.82 -43.66 8.06
CA THR A 516 16.59 -44.31 9.15
C THR A 516 17.26 -43.24 10.02
N ASP A 517 17.80 -43.63 11.15
CA ASP A 517 18.56 -42.75 12.06
C ASP A 517 19.98 -42.45 11.54
N SER A 518 20.30 -42.78 10.28
CA SER A 518 21.62 -42.53 9.70
C SER A 518 21.81 -41.05 9.36
N GLU A 519 23.06 -40.57 9.45
CA GLU A 519 23.44 -39.22 9.04
C GLU A 519 23.17 -39.00 7.55
N GLU A 520 23.28 -40.02 6.73
CA GLU A 520 23.04 -39.97 5.30
C GLU A 520 21.55 -39.69 5.01
N ASP A 521 20.64 -40.41 5.67
CA ASP A 521 19.19 -40.19 5.56
C ASP A 521 18.79 -38.80 6.08
N ALA A 522 19.36 -38.36 7.19
CA ALA A 522 19.11 -37.01 7.71
C ALA A 522 19.59 -35.94 6.75
N ARG A 523 20.75 -36.11 6.13
CA ARG A 523 21.31 -35.18 5.14
C ARG A 523 20.46 -35.14 3.85
N LEU A 524 20.04 -36.32 3.37
CA LEU A 524 19.20 -36.44 2.19
C LEU A 524 17.81 -35.86 2.41
N ARG A 525 17.18 -36.15 3.53
CA ARG A 525 15.87 -35.61 3.92
C ARG A 525 15.86 -34.10 3.92
N ASP A 526 16.90 -33.48 4.48
CA ASP A 526 17.02 -32.03 4.65
C ASP A 526 17.75 -31.37 3.47
N SER A 527 18.03 -32.11 2.38
CA SER A 527 18.71 -31.59 1.19
C SER A 527 17.82 -30.76 0.28
N PHE A 528 18.43 -29.88 -0.53
CA PHE A 528 17.75 -29.06 -1.52
C PHE A 528 16.82 -29.86 -2.46
N GLY A 529 17.19 -31.13 -2.75
CA GLY A 529 16.38 -32.01 -3.59
C GLY A 529 15.00 -32.30 -3.04
N ASN A 530 14.89 -32.40 -1.70
CA ASN A 530 13.64 -32.72 -1.01
C ASN A 530 12.88 -31.48 -0.50
N LEU A 531 13.36 -30.27 -0.75
CA LEU A 531 12.80 -29.05 -0.18
C LEU A 531 12.10 -28.20 -1.25
N VAL A 532 10.98 -27.60 -0.86
CA VAL A 532 10.27 -26.55 -1.64
C VAL A 532 9.86 -25.41 -0.72
N MET A 533 9.65 -24.24 -1.27
CA MET A 533 9.20 -23.10 -0.50
C MET A 533 7.73 -22.80 -0.80
N ILE A 534 6.91 -22.80 0.23
CA ILE A 534 5.46 -22.62 0.15
C ILE A 534 4.95 -21.62 1.20
N SER A 535 3.67 -21.29 1.16
CA SER A 535 3.05 -20.46 2.20
C SER A 535 2.93 -21.24 3.52
N GLN A 536 2.93 -20.51 4.63
CA GLN A 536 2.75 -21.12 5.97
C GLN A 536 1.40 -21.86 6.09
N GLY A 537 0.33 -21.31 5.50
CA GLY A 537 -0.99 -21.94 5.51
C GLY A 537 -1.00 -23.27 4.77
N LEU A 538 -0.37 -23.33 3.58
CA LEU A 538 -0.25 -24.59 2.84
C LEU A 538 0.66 -25.58 3.55
N ASN A 539 1.78 -25.14 4.13
CA ASN A 539 2.66 -25.99 4.91
C ASN A 539 1.92 -26.65 6.09
N SER A 540 1.13 -25.86 6.82
CA SER A 540 0.30 -26.40 7.91
C SER A 540 -0.75 -27.40 7.43
N SER A 541 -1.31 -27.22 6.22
CA SER A 541 -2.31 -28.14 5.66
C SER A 541 -1.71 -29.41 5.08
N LEU A 542 -0.52 -29.35 4.49
CA LEU A 542 0.19 -30.50 3.93
C LEU A 542 0.95 -31.28 5.01
N SER A 543 1.46 -30.60 6.04
CA SER A 543 2.15 -31.19 7.20
C SER A 543 3.02 -32.41 6.83
N ASN A 544 2.81 -33.55 7.50
CA ASN A 544 3.53 -34.80 7.27
C ASN A 544 2.87 -35.69 6.18
N GLU A 545 2.08 -35.11 5.29
CA GLU A 545 1.45 -35.83 4.19
C GLU A 545 2.48 -36.43 3.21
N SER A 546 2.11 -37.57 2.61
CA SER A 546 2.98 -38.25 1.64
C SER A 546 3.15 -37.47 0.35
N TYR A 547 4.12 -37.89 -0.47
CA TYR A 547 4.35 -37.30 -1.81
C TYR A 547 3.10 -37.36 -2.68
N GLU A 548 2.34 -38.48 -2.63
CA GLU A 548 1.13 -38.67 -3.42
C GLU A 548 0.06 -37.63 -3.11
N VAL A 549 -0.11 -37.25 -1.84
CA VAL A 549 -1.05 -36.20 -1.42
C VAL A 549 -0.59 -34.85 -1.94
N LYS A 550 0.70 -34.55 -1.85
CA LYS A 550 1.29 -33.31 -2.39
C LYS A 550 1.22 -33.25 -3.92
N ALA A 551 1.41 -34.40 -4.59
CA ALA A 551 1.21 -34.53 -6.04
C ALA A 551 -0.26 -34.30 -6.44
N ALA A 552 -1.22 -34.82 -5.67
CA ALA A 552 -2.64 -34.59 -5.90
C ALA A 552 -3.01 -33.10 -5.76
N HIS A 553 -2.37 -32.38 -4.86
CA HIS A 553 -2.50 -30.93 -4.74
C HIS A 553 -2.04 -30.22 -6.03
N VAL A 554 -0.86 -30.57 -6.58
CA VAL A 554 -0.38 -30.02 -7.86
C VAL A 554 -1.32 -30.41 -9.00
N GLN A 555 -1.78 -31.65 -9.04
CA GLN A 555 -2.71 -32.14 -10.07
C GLN A 555 -4.04 -31.37 -10.05
N SER A 556 -4.49 -30.87 -8.90
CA SER A 556 -5.70 -30.07 -8.80
C SER A 556 -5.61 -28.75 -9.60
N TYR A 557 -4.41 -28.18 -9.75
CA TYR A 557 -4.19 -27.07 -10.67
C TYR A 557 -4.15 -27.52 -12.14
N CYS A 558 -3.50 -28.66 -12.43
CA CYS A 558 -3.39 -29.18 -13.80
C CYS A 558 -4.75 -29.51 -14.42
N ASN A 559 -5.68 -30.04 -13.63
CA ASN A 559 -7.03 -30.41 -14.09
C ASN A 559 -8.06 -29.28 -13.94
N GLY A 560 -7.67 -28.10 -13.47
CA GLY A 560 -8.54 -26.94 -13.31
C GLY A 560 -9.49 -26.99 -12.09
N SER A 561 -9.34 -27.97 -11.19
CA SER A 561 -10.15 -28.07 -9.96
C SER A 561 -9.76 -26.98 -8.94
N LYS A 562 -8.56 -26.43 -9.03
CA LYS A 562 -8.06 -25.34 -8.22
C LYS A 562 -7.65 -24.15 -9.10
N SER A 563 -8.07 -22.96 -8.72
CA SER A 563 -7.72 -21.71 -9.38
C SER A 563 -6.57 -20.99 -8.67
N GLY A 564 -5.98 -20.00 -9.35
CA GLY A 564 -4.89 -19.17 -8.82
C GLY A 564 -3.50 -19.72 -9.15
N SER A 565 -2.47 -19.07 -8.62
CA SER A 565 -1.07 -19.44 -8.87
C SER A 565 -0.61 -20.53 -7.91
N ILE A 566 0.10 -21.53 -8.43
CA ILE A 566 0.81 -22.54 -7.62
C ILE A 566 1.84 -21.85 -6.70
N GLU A 567 2.19 -22.52 -5.59
CA GLU A 567 3.10 -21.95 -4.58
C GLU A 567 4.58 -22.07 -4.98
N SER A 568 4.97 -23.11 -5.73
CA SER A 568 6.35 -23.35 -6.18
C SER A 568 6.39 -24.07 -7.51
N LEU A 569 7.20 -23.56 -8.43
CA LEU A 569 7.45 -24.21 -9.74
C LEU A 569 8.40 -25.40 -9.58
N LYS A 570 9.28 -25.40 -8.58
CA LYS A 570 10.11 -26.56 -8.26
C LYS A 570 9.26 -27.78 -7.89
N LEU A 571 8.16 -27.58 -7.14
CA LEU A 571 7.22 -28.66 -6.84
C LEU A 571 6.50 -29.15 -8.11
N LEU A 572 6.14 -28.24 -9.02
CA LEU A 572 5.54 -28.61 -10.31
C LEU A 572 6.49 -29.48 -11.15
N VAL A 573 7.79 -29.15 -11.17
CA VAL A 573 8.82 -29.97 -11.84
C VAL A 573 8.93 -31.35 -11.19
N ALA A 574 8.97 -31.43 -9.86
CA ALA A 574 9.03 -32.71 -9.14
C ALA A 574 7.84 -33.61 -9.49
N TYR A 575 6.62 -33.06 -9.50
CA TYR A 575 5.41 -33.78 -9.88
C TYR A 575 5.45 -34.28 -11.33
N LYS A 576 5.89 -33.43 -12.28
CA LYS A 576 5.95 -33.77 -13.69
C LYS A 576 6.98 -34.86 -14.00
N ASP A 577 8.19 -34.73 -13.44
CA ASP A 577 9.32 -35.59 -13.79
C ASP A 577 9.31 -36.92 -13.01
N TYR A 578 8.63 -36.97 -11.85
CA TYR A 578 8.55 -38.15 -11.00
C TYR A 578 7.11 -38.54 -10.62
N PRO A 579 6.20 -38.76 -11.60
CA PRO A 579 4.77 -39.00 -11.33
C PRO A 579 4.51 -40.32 -10.59
N ASN A 580 5.46 -41.25 -10.61
CA ASN A 580 5.30 -42.61 -10.05
C ASN A 580 5.77 -42.76 -8.60
N GLY A 581 6.22 -41.69 -7.97
CA GLY A 581 6.65 -41.72 -6.55
C GLY A 581 7.94 -40.95 -6.29
N TRP A 582 8.26 -40.85 -5.00
CA TRP A 582 9.38 -40.06 -4.48
C TRP A 582 10.27 -40.93 -3.60
N SER A 583 11.44 -41.32 -4.10
CA SER A 583 12.42 -42.18 -3.46
C SER A 583 13.71 -41.43 -3.12
N LYS A 584 14.63 -42.05 -2.39
CA LYS A 584 15.96 -41.49 -2.11
C LYS A 584 16.71 -41.15 -3.41
N ASP A 585 16.70 -42.04 -4.38
CA ASP A 585 17.34 -41.86 -5.67
C ASP A 585 16.72 -40.67 -6.45
N THR A 586 15.39 -40.54 -6.42
CA THR A 586 14.70 -39.44 -7.07
C THR A 586 15.00 -38.09 -6.40
N ILE A 587 15.15 -38.06 -5.07
CA ILE A 587 15.55 -36.87 -4.32
C ILE A 587 16.94 -36.40 -4.74
N GLU A 588 17.91 -37.32 -4.81
CA GLU A 588 19.27 -37.00 -5.22
C GLU A 588 19.31 -36.50 -6.65
N LYS A 589 18.66 -37.19 -7.57
CA LYS A 589 18.61 -36.82 -8.98
C LYS A 589 17.96 -35.46 -9.18
N HIS A 590 16.78 -35.26 -8.62
CA HIS A 590 16.07 -33.97 -8.65
C HIS A 590 16.90 -32.85 -8.02
N GLY A 591 17.58 -33.15 -6.90
CA GLY A 591 18.44 -32.17 -6.24
C GLY A 591 19.59 -31.68 -7.11
N ARG A 592 20.28 -32.60 -7.80
CA ARG A 592 21.36 -32.26 -8.73
C ARG A 592 20.84 -31.45 -9.93
N GLU A 593 19.74 -31.90 -10.54
CA GLU A 593 19.11 -31.20 -11.67
C GLU A 593 18.69 -29.77 -11.30
N MET A 594 18.06 -29.58 -10.13
CA MET A 594 17.65 -28.25 -9.66
C MET A 594 18.85 -27.35 -9.32
N TYR A 595 19.91 -27.93 -8.80
CA TYR A 595 21.13 -27.21 -8.50
C TYR A 595 21.88 -26.77 -9.77
N ASP A 596 21.92 -27.63 -10.81
CA ASP A 596 22.50 -27.26 -12.11
C ASP A 596 21.72 -26.13 -12.80
N ARG A 597 20.38 -26.19 -12.74
CA ARG A 597 19.52 -25.09 -13.20
C ARG A 597 19.77 -23.81 -12.42
N LEU A 598 19.97 -23.92 -11.10
CA LEU A 598 20.27 -22.74 -10.26
C LEU A 598 21.62 -22.12 -10.62
N LYS A 599 22.67 -22.92 -10.87
CA LYS A 599 23.96 -22.44 -11.38
C LYS A 599 23.79 -21.73 -12.73
N ALA A 600 23.12 -22.36 -13.66
CA ALA A 600 22.84 -21.79 -14.98
C ALA A 600 22.10 -20.45 -14.89
N SER A 601 21.20 -20.30 -13.91
CA SER A 601 20.48 -19.04 -13.70
C SER A 601 21.37 -17.85 -13.33
N VAL A 602 22.53 -18.09 -12.71
CA VAL A 602 23.50 -17.05 -12.32
C VAL A 602 24.53 -16.83 -13.43
N GLU A 603 24.97 -17.90 -14.11
CA GLU A 603 25.88 -17.83 -15.24
C GLU A 603 25.29 -17.06 -16.42
N ALA A 604 24.01 -17.28 -16.73
CA ALA A 604 23.27 -16.52 -17.76
C ALA A 604 23.20 -15.01 -17.42
N SER A 605 23.15 -14.67 -16.14
CA SER A 605 23.17 -13.27 -15.69
C SER A 605 24.54 -12.58 -15.91
N ASN A 606 25.63 -13.35 -15.90
CA ASN A 606 26.99 -12.83 -16.09
C ASN A 606 27.42 -12.76 -17.57
N SER A 607 26.70 -13.42 -18.48
CA SER A 607 27.05 -13.51 -19.90
C SER A 607 26.30 -12.53 -20.81
N GLY A 608 25.33 -11.77 -20.28
CA GLY A 608 24.60 -10.76 -21.05
C GLY A 608 23.73 -11.33 -22.20
N VAL A 609 23.38 -12.63 -22.14
CA VAL A 609 22.54 -13.30 -23.13
C VAL A 609 21.10 -13.40 -22.66
#